data_9a4c136cc36f98f832c00979cfa3f701
#
_entry.id   9a4c136cc36f98f832c00979cfa3f701
#
_cell.length_a   1.000
_cell.length_b   1.000
_cell.length_c   1.000
_cell.angle_alpha   90.00
_cell.angle_beta   90.00
_cell.angle_gamma   90.00
#
_symmetry.space_group_name_H-M   'P 1'
#
loop_
_entity.id
_entity.type
_entity.pdbx_description
1 polymer ?
#
loop_
_entity_poly.entity_id
_entity_poly.type
_entity_poly.pdbx_seq_one_letter_code
_entity_poly.pdbx_strand_id
1 'polypeptide(L)' 'MLLSSILLQAAAGASLGKLGAAIGAAIAVIGAALGIGKIGASAMEAIARQPEAAGDIRMSMI' A
#
# COMPACT_ATOMS: atom_id res chain seq x y z
N MET A 1 17.19 -32.30 23.06
CA MET A 1 16.26 -32.62 21.97
C MET A 1 15.02 -31.76 22.03
N LEU A 2 14.28 -31.76 23.12
CA LEU A 2 13.07 -30.95 23.25
C LEU A 2 13.36 -29.46 23.14
N LEU A 3 14.35 -28.97 23.82
CA LEU A 3 14.76 -27.57 23.80
C LEU A 3 15.13 -27.14 22.37
N SER A 4 15.91 -27.97 21.67
CA SER A 4 16.31 -27.69 20.29
C SER A 4 15.13 -27.61 19.37
N SER A 5 14.14 -28.50 19.54
CA SER A 5 12.91 -28.50 18.74
C SER A 5 12.11 -27.23 18.95
N ILE A 6 11.98 -26.78 20.21
CA ILE A 6 11.28 -25.54 20.55
C ILE A 6 11.96 -24.34 19.94
N LEU A 7 13.29 -24.27 20.02
CA LEU A 7 14.07 -23.17 19.44
C LEU A 7 13.92 -23.12 17.92
N LEU A 8 13.95 -24.27 17.25
CA LEU A 8 13.75 -24.35 15.81
C LEU A 8 12.36 -23.90 15.39
N GLN A 9 11.33 -24.28 16.15
CA GLN A 9 9.95 -23.85 15.89
C GLN A 9 9.81 -22.34 16.07
N ALA A 10 10.41 -21.78 17.11
CA ALA A 10 10.37 -20.34 17.35
C ALA A 10 11.08 -19.57 16.23
N ALA A 11 12.21 -20.05 15.76
CA ALA A 11 12.96 -19.44 14.65
C ALA A 11 12.16 -19.50 13.36
N ALA A 12 11.53 -20.64 13.06
CA ALA A 12 10.69 -20.80 11.88
C ALA A 12 9.48 -19.87 11.91
N GLY A 13 8.83 -19.72 13.08
CA GLY A 13 7.70 -18.82 13.26
C GLY A 13 8.09 -17.36 13.08
N ALA A 14 9.25 -16.94 13.59
CA ALA A 14 9.75 -15.58 13.43
C ALA A 14 10.06 -15.28 11.95
N SER A 15 10.67 -16.23 11.24
CA SER A 15 10.98 -16.08 9.82
C SER A 15 9.69 -15.96 8.97
N LEU A 16 8.70 -16.77 9.29
CA LEU A 16 7.41 -16.72 8.60
C LEU A 16 6.70 -15.39 8.86
N GLY A 17 6.77 -14.88 10.09
CA GLY A 17 6.21 -13.57 10.44
C GLY A 17 6.88 -12.44 9.67
N LYS A 18 8.20 -12.46 9.52
CA LYS A 18 8.92 -11.46 8.73
C LYS A 18 8.53 -11.51 7.26
N LEU A 19 8.41 -12.71 6.71
CA LEU A 19 7.97 -12.88 5.32
C LEU A 19 6.56 -12.34 5.14
N GLY A 20 5.64 -12.66 6.04
CA GLY A 20 4.26 -12.17 6.00
C GLY A 20 4.19 -10.64 6.08
N ALA A 21 4.99 -10.04 6.95
CA ALA A 21 5.05 -8.58 7.08
C ALA A 21 5.57 -7.92 5.78
N ALA A 22 6.60 -8.49 5.17
CA ALA A 22 7.17 -7.98 3.93
C ALA A 22 6.16 -8.07 2.78
N ILE A 23 5.50 -9.20 2.63
CA ILE A 23 4.49 -9.39 1.58
C ILE A 23 3.29 -8.47 1.82
N GLY A 24 2.82 -8.38 3.07
CA GLY A 24 1.71 -7.51 3.43
C GLY A 24 2.02 -6.04 3.15
N ALA A 25 3.21 -5.58 3.50
CA ALA A 25 3.64 -4.22 3.22
C ALA A 25 3.71 -3.95 1.71
N ALA A 26 4.23 -4.89 0.94
CA ALA A 26 4.32 -4.76 -0.51
C ALA A 26 2.93 -4.66 -1.15
N ILE A 27 1.98 -5.47 -0.72
CA ILE A 27 0.60 -5.44 -1.22
C ILE A 27 -0.07 -4.12 -0.83
N ALA A 28 0.16 -3.64 0.39
CA ALA A 28 -0.37 -2.36 0.84
C ALA A 28 0.12 -1.20 -0.02
N VAL A 29 1.40 -1.20 -0.38
CA VAL A 29 2.00 -0.17 -1.24
C VAL A 29 1.38 -0.23 -2.64
N ILE A 30 1.20 -1.42 -3.20
CA ILE A 30 0.55 -1.58 -4.51
C ILE A 30 -0.87 -1.03 -4.48
N GLY A 31 -1.65 -1.37 -3.44
CA GLY A 31 -3.01 -0.89 -3.28
C GLY A 31 -3.08 0.63 -3.14
N ALA A 32 -2.21 1.22 -2.34
CA ALA A 32 -2.13 2.66 -2.16
C ALA A 32 -1.75 3.36 -3.48
N ALA A 33 -0.76 2.84 -4.20
CA ALA A 33 -0.32 3.42 -5.47
C ALA A 33 -1.43 3.39 -6.52
N LEU A 34 -2.16 2.28 -6.63
CA LEU A 34 -3.28 2.18 -7.57
C LEU A 34 -4.41 3.14 -7.20
N GLY A 35 -4.74 3.25 -5.90
CA GLY A 35 -5.78 4.15 -5.41
C GLY A 35 -5.44 5.62 -5.68
N ILE A 36 -4.23 6.04 -5.33
CA ILE A 36 -3.75 7.40 -5.55
C ILE A 36 -3.69 7.70 -7.05
N GLY A 37 -3.23 6.74 -7.85
CA GLY A 37 -3.18 6.88 -9.30
C GLY A 37 -4.55 7.11 -9.91
N LYS A 38 -5.57 6.39 -9.45
CA LYS A 38 -6.95 6.59 -9.93
C LYS A 38 -7.50 7.95 -9.55
N ILE A 39 -7.23 8.41 -8.32
CA ILE A 39 -7.63 9.75 -7.88
C ILE A 39 -6.98 10.80 -8.78
N GLY A 40 -5.68 10.68 -9.03
CA GLY A 40 -4.96 11.61 -9.88
C GLY A 40 -5.47 11.63 -11.31
N ALA A 41 -5.70 10.46 -11.90
CA ALA A 41 -6.22 10.36 -13.25
C ALA A 41 -7.60 11.01 -13.38
N SER A 42 -8.51 10.73 -12.44
CA SER A 42 -9.84 11.32 -12.43
C SER A 42 -9.78 12.83 -12.25
N ALA A 43 -8.89 13.33 -11.40
CA ALA A 43 -8.71 14.77 -11.18
C ALA A 43 -8.18 15.45 -12.45
N MET A 44 -7.23 14.83 -13.15
CA MET A 44 -6.71 15.38 -14.40
C MET A 44 -7.79 15.44 -15.49
N GLU A 45 -8.63 14.42 -15.59
CA GLU A 45 -9.74 14.43 -16.53
C GLU A 45 -10.74 15.56 -16.21
N ALA A 46 -11.04 15.75 -14.93
CA ALA A 46 -11.94 16.82 -14.50
C ALA A 46 -11.37 18.20 -14.80
N ILE A 47 -10.06 18.41 -14.58
CA ILE A 47 -9.38 19.67 -14.90
C ILE A 47 -9.43 19.92 -16.42
N ALA A 48 -9.25 18.88 -17.22
CA ALA A 48 -9.31 19.00 -18.67
C ALA A 48 -10.70 19.44 -19.16
N ARG A 49 -11.75 19.02 -18.47
CA ARG A 49 -13.14 19.40 -18.81
C ARG A 49 -13.52 20.77 -18.29
N GLN A 50 -13.01 21.13 -17.11
CA GLN A 50 -13.34 22.39 -16.42
C GLN A 50 -12.06 23.05 -15.91
N PRO A 51 -11.24 23.65 -16.79
CA PRO A 51 -9.97 24.24 -16.39
C PRO A 51 -10.10 25.31 -15.30
N GLU A 52 -11.20 26.04 -15.28
CA GLU A 52 -11.46 27.09 -14.28
C GLU A 52 -11.65 26.54 -12.88
N ALA A 53 -11.95 25.25 -12.73
CA ALA A 53 -12.13 24.59 -11.44
C ALA A 53 -10.86 23.86 -10.98
N ALA A 54 -9.74 24.05 -11.64
CA ALA A 54 -8.49 23.32 -11.34
C ALA A 54 -8.06 23.44 -9.88
N GLY A 55 -8.19 24.62 -9.27
CA GLY A 55 -7.83 24.84 -7.88
C GLY A 55 -8.69 24.02 -6.93
N ASP A 56 -10.00 24.02 -7.12
CA ASP A 56 -10.95 23.26 -6.29
C ASP A 56 -10.73 21.75 -6.45
N ILE A 57 -10.48 21.29 -7.67
CA ILE A 57 -10.25 19.88 -7.95
C ILE A 57 -8.96 19.41 -7.27
N ARG A 58 -7.89 20.19 -7.31
CA ARG A 58 -6.63 19.85 -6.62
C ARG A 58 -6.83 19.75 -5.12
N MET A 59 -7.60 20.65 -4.52
CA MET A 59 -7.88 20.62 -3.10
C MET A 59 -8.70 19.39 -2.72
N SER A 60 -9.65 19.01 -3.54
CA SER A 60 -10.47 17.80 -3.32
C SER A 60 -9.63 16.53 -3.40
N MET A 61 -8.58 16.53 -4.22
CA MET A 61 -7.70 15.37 -4.43
C MET A 61 -6.82 15.09 -3.19
N ILE A 62 -6.48 16.08 -2.42
CA ILE A 62 -5.64 15.95 -1.22
C ILE A 62 -6.44 15.37 -0.06
#